data_34e7971a16e5d8e6e7bd8e9f1299b35a
#
_entry.id   34e7971a16e5d8e6e7bd8e9f1299b35a
#
_cell.length_a   1.000
_cell.length_b   1.000
_cell.length_c   1.000
_cell.angle_alpha   90.00
_cell.angle_beta   90.00
_cell.angle_gamma   90.00
#
_symmetry.space_group_name_H-M   'P 1'
#
loop_
_entity.id
_entity.type
_entity.pdbx_description
1 polymer ?
#
loop_
_entity_poly.entity_id
_entity_poly.type
_entity_poly.pdbx_seq_one_letter_code
_entity_poly.pdbx_strand_id
1 'polypeptide(L)'
;MKRIFENTETKTVVTNIFNKDDEKMVEHLLRKMIGVGDDVELDDNLKETPHRVLKLWTEMTEGYREDPAKHLEKSFPINSPNLADDEDSFDSKYTPAEFHKGIVVVSTDAWSNCCHHLAAMHCRVDVAYIPGEKVVGLSKIVRTVKAYGRRLNLQEAWGENIANAMMNKLNALGCMVRISGIHSCVSMRGAQEQTSKTTTMAIRGCFADDVEARMEAISMMDKNGLN
;
A
#
# COMPACT_ATOMS: atom_id res chain seq x y z
N MET A 1 -17.16 7.68 -16.33
CA MET A 1 -16.94 7.00 -15.05
C MET A 1 -16.76 8.10 -14.00
N LYS A 2 -17.81 8.47 -13.25
CA LYS A 2 -17.75 9.55 -12.26
C LYS A 2 -16.81 9.11 -11.12
N ARG A 3 -15.83 9.97 -10.76
CA ARG A 3 -14.90 9.77 -9.65
C ARG A 3 -15.69 9.68 -8.34
N ILE A 4 -15.51 8.59 -7.61
CA ILE A 4 -16.12 8.35 -6.29
C ILE A 4 -15.49 9.22 -5.18
N PHE A 5 -14.62 10.18 -5.51
CA PHE A 5 -13.77 10.92 -4.57
C PHE A 5 -13.94 12.43 -4.61
N GLU A 6 -15.18 12.92 -4.56
CA GLU A 6 -15.45 14.31 -4.22
C GLU A 6 -16.46 14.35 -3.06
N ASN A 7 -15.95 14.20 -1.83
CA ASN A 7 -16.54 14.81 -0.65
C ASN A 7 -15.51 14.84 0.50
N THR A 8 -14.85 15.98 0.66
CA THR A 8 -13.86 16.26 1.70
C THR A 8 -14.45 16.87 2.96
N GLU A 9 -15.73 16.61 3.27
CA GLU A 9 -16.33 17.03 4.53
C GLU A 9 -17.20 15.90 5.07
N THR A 10 -16.64 15.09 5.94
CA THR A 10 -17.21 14.57 7.19
C THR A 10 -16.31 13.47 7.72
N LYS A 11 -15.60 13.78 8.80
CA LYS A 11 -15.05 12.78 9.72
C LYS A 11 -16.22 12.11 10.46
N THR A 12 -16.95 11.27 9.80
CA THR A 12 -17.75 10.26 10.48
C THR A 12 -16.97 8.96 10.28
N VAL A 13 -16.37 8.48 11.37
CA VAL A 13 -15.84 7.10 11.42
C VAL A 13 -17.05 6.21 11.20
N VAL A 14 -17.29 5.81 9.96
CA VAL A 14 -18.33 4.84 9.63
C VAL A 14 -17.77 3.49 10.09
N THR A 15 -18.05 3.15 11.35
CA THR A 15 -17.62 1.89 11.97
C THR A 15 -18.37 0.69 11.41
N ASN A 16 -19.56 0.90 10.82
CA ASN A 16 -20.35 -0.12 10.15
C ASN A 16 -20.81 0.38 8.79
N ILE A 17 -20.08 0.00 7.72
CA ILE A 17 -20.49 0.27 6.33
C ILE A 17 -21.56 -0.72 5.86
N PHE A 18 -21.72 -1.85 6.54
CA PHE A 18 -22.71 -2.87 6.28
C PHE A 18 -23.75 -2.91 7.39
N ASN A 19 -24.99 -3.25 7.03
CA ASN A 19 -26.14 -3.35 7.91
C ASN A 19 -26.66 -4.81 7.99
N LYS A 20 -27.78 -5.02 8.70
CA LYS A 20 -28.38 -6.35 8.86
C LYS A 20 -28.91 -6.97 7.57
N ASP A 21 -29.29 -6.16 6.59
CA ASP A 21 -29.77 -6.70 5.30
C ASP A 21 -28.60 -7.19 4.45
N ASP A 22 -27.44 -6.51 4.54
CA ASP A 22 -26.21 -7.01 3.94
C ASP A 22 -25.79 -8.36 4.55
N GLU A 23 -25.97 -8.51 5.86
CA GLU A 23 -25.67 -9.76 6.58
C GLU A 23 -26.56 -10.91 6.09
N LYS A 24 -27.88 -10.68 5.94
CA LYS A 24 -28.81 -11.64 5.36
C LYS A 24 -28.45 -12.01 3.92
N MET A 25 -27.97 -11.04 3.14
CA MET A 25 -27.53 -11.29 1.76
C MET A 25 -26.32 -12.23 1.73
N VAL A 26 -25.33 -12.00 2.59
CA VAL A 26 -24.17 -12.89 2.71
C VAL A 26 -24.58 -14.27 3.21
N GLU A 27 -25.51 -14.37 4.17
CA GLU A 27 -26.06 -15.64 4.65
C GLU A 27 -26.74 -16.41 3.51
N HIS A 28 -27.58 -15.75 2.71
CA HIS A 28 -28.24 -16.35 1.55
C HIS A 28 -27.22 -16.92 0.54
N LEU A 29 -26.15 -16.16 0.25
CA LEU A 29 -25.08 -16.63 -0.64
C LEU A 29 -24.32 -17.82 -0.03
N LEU A 30 -24.03 -17.77 1.27
CA LEU A 30 -23.37 -18.87 1.99
C LEU A 30 -24.22 -20.15 1.88
N ARG A 31 -25.53 -20.07 2.13
CA ARG A 31 -26.47 -21.21 2.01
C ARG A 31 -26.43 -21.82 0.62
N LYS A 32 -26.42 -20.99 -0.43
CA LYS A 32 -26.30 -21.45 -1.82
C LYS A 32 -24.96 -22.16 -2.07
N MET A 33 -23.84 -21.63 -1.53
CA MET A 33 -22.51 -22.21 -1.71
C MET A 33 -22.41 -23.62 -1.11
N ILE A 34 -23.08 -23.86 0.04
CA ILE A 34 -23.06 -25.16 0.73
C ILE A 34 -24.25 -26.06 0.37
N GLY A 35 -25.16 -25.60 -0.48
CA GLY A 35 -26.31 -26.38 -0.96
C GLY A 35 -27.43 -26.58 0.09
N VAL A 36 -27.61 -25.64 1.00
CA VAL A 36 -28.60 -25.72 2.11
C VAL A 36 -29.73 -24.72 1.87
N GLY A 37 -30.98 -25.16 2.10
CA GLY A 37 -32.18 -24.33 1.98
C GLY A 37 -32.30 -23.27 3.09
N ASP A 38 -33.19 -22.30 2.87
CA ASP A 38 -33.42 -21.21 3.83
C ASP A 38 -34.14 -21.70 5.11
N ASP A 39 -34.81 -22.85 5.04
CA ASP A 39 -35.54 -23.52 6.13
C ASP A 39 -34.65 -24.37 7.05
N VAL A 40 -33.39 -24.60 6.68
CA VAL A 40 -32.43 -25.39 7.45
C VAL A 40 -31.62 -24.49 8.38
N GLU A 41 -31.52 -24.82 9.65
CA GLU A 41 -30.66 -24.08 10.58
C GLU A 41 -29.19 -24.25 10.24
N LEU A 42 -28.42 -23.15 10.19
CA LEU A 42 -26.97 -23.20 9.96
C LEU A 42 -26.26 -23.80 11.18
N ASP A 43 -25.24 -24.58 10.90
CA ASP A 43 -24.30 -25.09 11.91
C ASP A 43 -23.70 -23.97 12.76
N ASP A 44 -23.42 -24.23 14.03
CA ASP A 44 -22.87 -23.24 14.97
C ASP A 44 -21.56 -22.59 14.50
N ASN A 45 -20.75 -23.31 13.69
CA ASN A 45 -19.54 -22.77 13.10
C ASN A 45 -19.82 -21.76 11.97
N LEU A 46 -21.00 -21.81 11.35
CA LEU A 46 -21.40 -21.01 10.20
C LEU A 46 -22.35 -19.86 10.56
N LYS A 47 -23.05 -19.93 11.68
CA LYS A 47 -24.03 -18.89 12.09
C LYS A 47 -23.45 -17.47 12.09
N GLU A 48 -22.21 -17.29 12.55
CA GLU A 48 -21.53 -16.01 12.63
C GLU A 48 -20.72 -15.67 11.35
N THR A 49 -20.67 -16.57 10.37
CA THR A 49 -19.86 -16.36 9.16
C THR A 49 -20.30 -15.14 8.36
N PRO A 50 -21.59 -14.85 8.15
CA PRO A 50 -22.02 -13.65 7.44
C PRO A 50 -21.48 -12.36 8.07
N HIS A 51 -21.62 -12.23 9.40
CA HIS A 51 -21.08 -11.08 10.13
C HIS A 51 -19.54 -10.98 9.99
N ARG A 52 -18.82 -12.08 10.14
CA ARG A 52 -17.35 -12.10 10.03
C ARG A 52 -16.85 -11.76 8.64
N VAL A 53 -17.57 -12.17 7.59
CA VAL A 53 -17.25 -11.83 6.19
C VAL A 53 -17.40 -10.33 5.95
N LEU A 54 -18.47 -9.72 6.42
CA LEU A 54 -18.68 -8.27 6.29
C LEU A 54 -17.63 -7.47 7.06
N LYS A 55 -17.27 -7.92 8.26
CA LYS A 55 -16.17 -7.34 9.04
C LYS A 55 -14.85 -7.43 8.29
N LEU A 56 -14.51 -8.60 7.74
CA LEU A 56 -13.33 -8.81 6.92
C LEU A 56 -13.30 -7.83 5.74
N TRP A 57 -14.39 -7.72 4.97
CA TRP A 57 -14.47 -6.80 3.84
C TRP A 57 -14.35 -5.33 4.25
N THR A 58 -14.89 -4.97 5.42
CA THR A 58 -14.71 -3.63 5.99
C THR A 58 -13.23 -3.30 6.22
N GLU A 59 -12.49 -4.22 6.85
CA GLU A 59 -11.07 -4.06 7.13
C GLU A 59 -10.23 -4.06 5.83
N MET A 60 -10.51 -4.97 4.91
CA MET A 60 -9.84 -5.10 3.63
C MET A 60 -10.01 -3.88 2.71
N THR A 61 -11.07 -3.09 2.92
CA THR A 61 -11.39 -1.90 2.12
C THR A 61 -11.25 -0.59 2.88
N GLU A 62 -10.64 -0.61 4.06
CA GLU A 62 -10.48 0.57 4.93
C GLU A 62 -9.77 1.74 4.21
N GLY A 63 -8.82 1.44 3.31
CA GLY A 63 -8.10 2.45 2.54
C GLY A 63 -8.97 3.32 1.61
N TYR A 64 -10.23 2.95 1.36
CA TYR A 64 -11.18 3.83 0.68
C TYR A 64 -11.78 4.92 1.58
N ARG A 65 -11.64 4.78 2.91
CA ARG A 65 -12.21 5.69 3.91
C ARG A 65 -11.17 6.66 4.49
N GLU A 66 -9.94 6.60 3.99
CA GLU A 66 -8.87 7.53 4.35
C GLU A 66 -8.16 8.06 3.10
N ASP A 67 -7.45 9.18 3.22
CA ASP A 67 -6.45 9.60 2.25
C ASP A 67 -5.08 9.01 2.61
N PRO A 68 -4.61 7.97 1.87
CA PRO A 68 -3.33 7.32 2.18
C PRO A 68 -2.13 8.27 2.09
N ALA A 69 -2.20 9.29 1.22
CA ALA A 69 -1.13 10.25 1.04
C ALA A 69 -0.99 11.20 2.24
N LYS A 70 -2.00 11.32 3.08
CA LYS A 70 -1.97 12.14 4.30
C LYS A 70 -0.92 11.69 5.31
N HIS A 71 -0.58 10.41 5.32
CA HIS A 71 0.51 9.92 6.19
C HIS A 71 1.86 10.58 5.87
N LEU A 72 2.09 11.02 4.62
CA LEU A 72 3.33 11.66 4.16
C LEU A 72 3.41 13.14 4.54
N GLU A 73 2.32 13.78 4.99
CA GLU A 73 2.31 15.20 5.36
C GLU A 73 3.23 15.49 6.57
N LYS A 74 3.43 14.50 7.45
CA LYS A 74 4.37 14.62 8.56
C LYS A 74 5.79 14.34 8.08
N SER A 75 6.36 15.32 7.41
CA SER A 75 7.73 15.34 6.88
C SER A 75 8.57 16.39 7.62
N PHE A 76 9.88 16.29 7.45
CA PHE A 76 10.87 17.16 8.08
C PHE A 76 11.75 17.79 7.00
N PRO A 77 12.10 19.08 7.12
CA PRO A 77 13.07 19.68 6.22
C PRO A 77 14.44 19.00 6.40
N ILE A 78 15.17 18.80 5.32
CA ILE A 78 16.53 18.21 5.36
C ILE A 78 17.49 19.17 6.09
N ASN A 79 17.31 20.47 5.88
CA ASN A 79 18.16 21.52 6.48
C ASN A 79 17.57 21.96 7.83
N SER A 80 17.28 21.03 8.77
CA SER A 80 16.88 21.42 10.11
C SER A 80 18.10 21.95 10.88
N PRO A 81 18.02 23.16 11.50
CA PRO A 81 19.14 23.71 12.28
C PRO A 81 19.63 22.79 13.40
N ASN A 82 18.75 21.95 13.93
CA ASN A 82 19.06 20.98 14.99
C ASN A 82 19.91 19.77 14.53
N LEU A 83 20.21 19.63 13.24
CA LEU A 83 21.17 18.67 12.71
C LEU A 83 22.53 19.31 12.43
N ALA A 84 22.65 20.63 12.62
CA ALA A 84 23.84 21.42 12.29
C ALA A 84 24.56 21.96 13.55
N ASP A 85 24.09 21.65 14.76
CA ASP A 85 24.64 22.24 16.00
C ASP A 85 25.96 21.59 16.48
N ASP A 86 26.49 20.61 15.79
CA ASP A 86 27.88 20.17 15.98
C ASP A 86 28.74 20.82 14.89
N GLU A 87 29.34 21.97 15.21
CA GLU A 87 30.29 22.67 14.30
C GLU A 87 31.44 21.78 13.81
N ASP A 88 31.71 20.66 14.48
CA ASP A 88 32.78 19.71 14.15
C ASP A 88 32.32 18.47 13.35
N SER A 89 31.04 18.19 13.20
CA SER A 89 30.54 16.95 12.63
C SER A 89 29.96 17.06 11.20
N PHE A 90 29.72 18.27 10.73
CA PHE A 90 29.17 18.51 9.40
C PHE A 90 30.04 19.51 8.64
N ASP A 91 30.87 19.02 7.72
CA ASP A 91 31.65 19.89 6.83
C ASP A 91 30.67 20.81 6.08
N SER A 92 30.68 22.11 6.41
CA SER A 92 29.88 23.16 5.79
C SER A 92 30.09 23.31 4.27
N LYS A 93 30.94 22.45 3.69
CA LYS A 93 31.18 22.34 2.25
C LYS A 93 30.08 21.60 1.49
N TYR A 94 29.22 20.81 2.20
CA TYR A 94 28.13 20.13 1.50
C TYR A 94 26.96 21.08 1.27
N THR A 95 26.81 21.51 0.03
CA THR A 95 25.61 22.25 -0.39
C THR A 95 24.37 21.35 -0.28
N PRO A 96 23.17 21.91 -0.07
CA PRO A 96 21.93 21.13 -0.11
C PRO A 96 21.81 20.20 -1.33
N ALA A 97 22.36 20.60 -2.48
CA ALA A 97 22.39 19.80 -3.70
C ALA A 97 23.24 18.52 -3.59
N GLU A 98 24.25 18.48 -2.72
CA GLU A 98 25.12 17.30 -2.50
C GLU A 98 24.54 16.34 -1.48
N PHE A 99 23.69 16.82 -0.57
CA PHE A 99 22.94 16.00 0.36
C PHE A 99 21.85 15.17 -0.33
N HIS A 100 21.40 15.59 -1.50
CA HIS A 100 20.31 14.99 -2.28
C HIS A 100 20.69 13.73 -3.08
N LYS A 101 21.92 13.24 -2.97
CA LYS A 101 22.36 12.02 -3.66
C LYS A 101 22.01 10.73 -2.93
N GLY A 102 21.52 10.81 -1.70
CA GLY A 102 21.18 9.63 -0.90
C GLY A 102 19.87 8.99 -1.32
N ILE A 103 19.89 7.71 -1.63
CA ILE A 103 18.70 6.90 -1.88
C ILE A 103 18.23 6.32 -0.56
N VAL A 104 16.95 6.53 -0.23
CA VAL A 104 16.31 5.91 0.91
C VAL A 104 15.43 4.76 0.42
N VAL A 105 15.63 3.55 0.94
CA VAL A 105 14.82 2.37 0.62
C VAL A 105 14.11 1.88 1.87
N VAL A 106 12.79 1.74 1.78
CA VAL A 106 11.94 1.15 2.82
C VAL A 106 11.21 -0.04 2.24
N SER A 107 11.36 -1.19 2.90
CA SER A 107 10.74 -2.44 2.50
C SER A 107 9.74 -2.89 3.55
N THR A 108 8.59 -3.40 3.12
CA THR A 108 7.54 -3.91 4.01
C THR A 108 6.72 -4.97 3.33
N ASP A 109 6.19 -5.91 4.12
CA ASP A 109 5.15 -6.81 3.65
C ASP A 109 3.79 -6.17 3.83
N ALA A 110 2.94 -6.33 2.84
CA ALA A 110 1.60 -5.78 2.85
C ALA A 110 0.62 -6.68 2.11
N TRP A 111 -0.64 -6.63 2.56
CA TRP A 111 -1.75 -7.29 1.93
C TRP A 111 -2.52 -6.30 1.05
N SER A 112 -3.04 -6.81 -0.04
CA SER A 112 -4.00 -6.12 -0.90
C SER A 112 -5.04 -7.11 -1.42
N ASN A 113 -6.02 -6.62 -2.19
CA ASN A 113 -7.10 -7.43 -2.71
C ASN A 113 -7.20 -7.24 -4.22
N CYS A 114 -7.14 -8.34 -4.94
CA CYS A 114 -7.36 -8.34 -6.38
C CYS A 114 -8.77 -7.82 -6.69
N CYS A 115 -8.87 -6.75 -7.46
CA CYS A 115 -10.14 -6.11 -7.80
C CYS A 115 -11.07 -7.00 -8.64
N HIS A 116 -10.53 -8.03 -9.32
CA HIS A 116 -11.32 -8.94 -10.17
C HIS A 116 -12.02 -10.05 -9.38
N HIS A 117 -11.42 -10.52 -8.27
CA HIS A 117 -11.88 -11.71 -7.57
C HIS A 117 -12.08 -11.49 -6.08
N LEU A 118 -11.82 -10.30 -5.55
CA LEU A 118 -11.78 -9.98 -4.10
C LEU A 118 -10.83 -10.91 -3.33
N ALA A 119 -9.92 -11.56 -4.03
CA ALA A 119 -8.97 -12.51 -3.46
C ALA A 119 -7.72 -11.78 -2.96
N ALA A 120 -7.19 -12.25 -1.84
CA ALA A 120 -6.02 -11.64 -1.22
C ALA A 120 -4.76 -11.77 -2.08
N MET A 121 -3.94 -10.72 -2.03
CA MET A 121 -2.59 -10.67 -2.58
C MET A 121 -1.63 -10.40 -1.43
N HIS A 122 -0.66 -11.29 -1.20
CA HIS A 122 0.42 -11.06 -0.23
C HIS A 122 1.66 -10.60 -0.97
N CYS A 123 2.10 -9.39 -0.69
CA CYS A 123 3.15 -8.73 -1.45
C CYS A 123 4.23 -8.15 -0.55
N ARG A 124 5.47 -8.27 -0.99
CA ARG A 124 6.59 -7.44 -0.59
C ARG A 124 6.52 -6.13 -1.39
N VAL A 125 6.60 -5.02 -0.70
CA VAL A 125 6.61 -3.67 -1.29
C VAL A 125 7.88 -2.97 -0.88
N ASP A 126 8.72 -2.63 -1.86
CA ASP A 126 9.93 -1.84 -1.69
C ASP A 126 9.68 -0.45 -2.27
N VAL A 127 9.91 0.58 -1.47
CA VAL A 127 9.79 1.99 -1.86
C VAL A 127 11.18 2.62 -1.76
N ALA A 128 11.76 3.00 -2.90
CA ALA A 128 12.95 3.82 -2.96
C ALA A 128 12.58 5.26 -3.31
N TYR A 129 13.21 6.24 -2.67
CA TYR A 129 13.07 7.62 -3.09
C TYR A 129 14.37 8.41 -2.84
N ILE A 130 14.57 9.43 -3.64
CA ILE A 130 15.59 10.44 -3.41
C ILE A 130 14.88 11.67 -2.87
N PRO A 131 15.18 12.08 -1.63
CA PRO A 131 14.56 13.25 -1.04
C PRO A 131 14.83 14.51 -1.88
N GLY A 132 13.84 15.41 -1.95
CA GLY A 132 14.02 16.77 -2.41
C GLY A 132 14.37 17.68 -1.23
N GLU A 133 13.44 18.50 -0.82
CA GLU A 133 13.63 19.41 0.33
C GLU A 133 13.26 18.79 1.68
N LYS A 134 12.60 17.63 1.66
CA LYS A 134 12.01 17.02 2.85
C LYS A 134 12.28 15.53 2.89
N VAL A 135 12.45 15.04 4.11
CA VAL A 135 12.43 13.61 4.43
C VAL A 135 11.18 13.28 5.22
N VAL A 136 10.74 12.04 5.14
CA VAL A 136 9.56 11.55 5.86
C VAL A 136 9.93 10.43 6.82
N GLY A 137 9.24 10.34 7.94
CA GLY A 137 9.45 9.23 8.88
C GLY A 137 9.16 7.88 8.22
N LEU A 138 10.06 6.90 8.38
CA LEU A 138 9.99 5.59 7.71
C LEU A 138 8.64 4.89 7.91
N SER A 139 8.09 4.97 9.14
CA SER A 139 6.77 4.42 9.47
C SER A 139 5.62 5.05 8.68
N LYS A 140 5.79 6.26 8.15
CA LYS A 140 4.77 6.94 7.34
C LYS A 140 4.69 6.35 5.94
N ILE A 141 5.85 5.97 5.38
CA ILE A 141 5.91 5.23 4.11
C ILE A 141 5.18 3.91 4.25
N VAL A 142 5.49 3.14 5.31
CA VAL A 142 4.82 1.85 5.58
C VAL A 142 3.29 2.02 5.71
N ARG A 143 2.83 3.06 6.41
CA ARG A 143 1.40 3.34 6.55
C ARG A 143 0.76 3.70 5.21
N THR A 144 1.41 4.52 4.40
CA THR A 144 0.96 4.87 3.04
C THR A 144 0.81 3.63 2.17
N VAL A 145 1.83 2.75 2.17
CA VAL A 145 1.79 1.46 1.45
C VAL A 145 0.59 0.63 1.87
N LYS A 146 0.40 0.44 3.20
CA LYS A 146 -0.70 -0.38 3.74
C LYS A 146 -2.07 0.24 3.49
N ALA A 147 -2.21 1.57 3.60
CA ALA A 147 -3.46 2.25 3.33
C ALA A 147 -3.90 2.15 1.85
N TYR A 148 -2.96 2.31 0.91
CA TYR A 148 -3.23 2.02 -0.51
C TYR A 148 -3.49 0.53 -0.75
N GLY A 149 -2.83 -0.38 -0.01
CA GLY A 149 -3.03 -1.83 -0.10
C GLY A 149 -4.43 -2.25 0.32
N ARG A 150 -5.04 -1.59 1.32
CA ARG A 150 -6.40 -1.87 1.80
C ARG A 150 -7.48 -1.32 0.87
N ARG A 151 -7.32 -1.58 -0.42
CA ARG A 151 -8.25 -1.26 -1.50
C ARG A 151 -8.38 -2.46 -2.43
N LEU A 152 -9.33 -2.40 -3.35
CA LEU A 152 -9.41 -3.33 -4.46
C LEU A 152 -8.45 -2.84 -5.55
N ASN A 153 -7.33 -3.54 -5.73
CA ASN A 153 -6.24 -3.08 -6.55
C ASN A 153 -5.95 -3.97 -7.78
N LEU A 154 -5.50 -3.32 -8.83
CA LEU A 154 -4.49 -3.89 -9.71
C LEU A 154 -3.13 -3.65 -9.06
N GLN A 155 -2.22 -4.62 -9.10
CA GLN A 155 -0.90 -4.48 -8.48
C GLN A 155 -0.11 -3.29 -9.06
N GLU A 156 -0.21 -3.09 -10.36
CA GLU A 156 0.38 -1.97 -11.08
C GLU A 156 -0.14 -0.62 -10.56
N ALA A 157 -1.47 -0.48 -10.47
CA ALA A 157 -2.10 0.75 -9.99
C ALA A 157 -1.76 1.05 -8.52
N TRP A 158 -1.58 0.02 -7.70
CA TRP A 158 -1.15 0.17 -6.31
C TRP A 158 0.25 0.81 -6.25
N GLY A 159 1.23 0.29 -7.02
CA GLY A 159 2.57 0.87 -7.09
C GLY A 159 2.58 2.30 -7.62
N GLU A 160 1.81 2.56 -8.68
CA GLU A 160 1.65 3.90 -9.28
C GLU A 160 1.10 4.92 -8.27
N ASN A 161 0.07 4.55 -7.50
CA ASN A 161 -0.53 5.42 -6.49
C ASN A 161 0.46 5.77 -5.37
N ILE A 162 1.27 4.81 -4.91
CA ILE A 162 2.31 5.06 -3.91
C ILE A 162 3.36 6.01 -4.48
N ALA A 163 3.89 5.72 -5.68
CA ALA A 163 4.92 6.54 -6.30
C ALA A 163 4.43 7.99 -6.52
N ASN A 164 3.22 8.17 -7.02
CA ASN A 164 2.62 9.49 -7.20
C ASN A 164 2.43 10.24 -5.87
N ALA A 165 2.02 9.55 -4.81
CA ALA A 165 1.88 10.16 -3.48
C ALA A 165 3.23 10.64 -2.93
N MET A 166 4.30 9.82 -3.08
CA MET A 166 5.66 10.20 -2.69
C MET A 166 6.14 11.44 -3.43
N MET A 167 5.99 11.47 -4.76
CA MET A 167 6.37 12.62 -5.58
C MET A 167 5.61 13.89 -5.18
N ASN A 168 4.29 13.79 -5.05
CA ASN A 168 3.43 14.96 -4.84
C ASN A 168 3.50 15.53 -3.42
N LYS A 169 3.66 14.68 -2.40
CA LYS A 169 3.66 15.12 -0.98
C LYS A 169 5.03 15.50 -0.47
N LEU A 170 6.09 14.90 -0.99
CA LEU A 170 7.45 15.11 -0.51
C LEU A 170 8.29 15.99 -1.45
N ASN A 171 7.79 16.32 -2.63
CA ASN A 171 8.59 16.92 -3.70
C ASN A 171 9.90 16.13 -3.92
N ALA A 172 9.80 14.79 -3.88
CA ALA A 172 10.95 13.92 -4.07
C ALA A 172 11.56 14.11 -5.47
N LEU A 173 12.86 14.01 -5.59
CA LEU A 173 13.56 14.10 -6.88
C LEU A 173 13.28 12.88 -7.75
N GLY A 174 13.07 11.73 -7.12
CA GLY A 174 12.67 10.50 -7.76
C GLY A 174 12.02 9.54 -6.77
N CYS A 175 11.16 8.69 -7.28
CA CYS A 175 10.56 7.60 -6.52
C CYS A 175 10.43 6.36 -7.39
N MET A 176 10.75 5.21 -6.81
CA MET A 176 10.54 3.91 -7.42
C MET A 176 9.85 2.98 -6.43
N VAL A 177 8.82 2.28 -6.89
CA VAL A 177 8.06 1.34 -6.08
C VAL A 177 8.06 -0.01 -6.78
N ARG A 178 8.65 -1.02 -6.13
CA ARG A 178 8.62 -2.41 -6.59
C ARG A 178 7.63 -3.17 -5.72
N ILE A 179 6.70 -3.88 -6.33
CA ILE A 179 5.77 -4.78 -5.66
C ILE A 179 5.97 -6.18 -6.22
N SER A 180 6.24 -7.14 -5.35
CA SER A 180 6.42 -8.55 -5.72
C SER A 180 5.53 -9.42 -4.83
N GLY A 181 4.62 -10.19 -5.40
CA GLY A 181 3.67 -10.92 -4.59
C GLY A 181 3.01 -12.12 -5.26
N ILE A 182 2.33 -12.89 -4.41
CA ILE A 182 1.53 -14.05 -4.79
C ILE A 182 0.05 -13.65 -4.77
N HIS A 183 -0.66 -13.99 -5.84
CA HIS A 183 -2.08 -13.72 -6.00
C HIS A 183 -2.89 -14.99 -5.71
N SER A 184 -3.73 -14.97 -4.66
CA SER A 184 -4.60 -16.11 -4.34
C SER A 184 -5.56 -16.46 -5.49
N CYS A 185 -5.94 -15.49 -6.31
CA CYS A 185 -6.76 -15.75 -7.49
C CYS A 185 -6.07 -16.60 -8.56
N VAL A 186 -4.75 -16.73 -8.52
CA VAL A 186 -3.94 -17.60 -9.39
C VAL A 186 -3.59 -18.91 -8.66
N SER A 187 -3.18 -18.80 -7.37
CA SER A 187 -2.64 -19.96 -6.65
C SER A 187 -3.71 -20.90 -6.09
N MET A 188 -4.88 -20.39 -5.67
CA MET A 188 -5.90 -21.24 -5.02
C MET A 188 -7.03 -21.70 -5.95
N ARG A 189 -7.14 -21.14 -7.14
CA ARG A 189 -8.16 -21.47 -8.13
C ARG A 189 -7.65 -21.24 -9.56
N GLY A 190 -8.41 -21.64 -10.59
CA GLY A 190 -8.04 -21.46 -11.99
C GLY A 190 -6.77 -22.19 -12.36
N ALA A 191 -5.67 -21.48 -12.56
CA ALA A 191 -4.37 -22.07 -12.91
C ALA A 191 -3.74 -22.92 -11.77
N GLN A 192 -4.11 -22.64 -10.52
CA GLN A 192 -3.61 -23.34 -9.32
C GLN A 192 -2.07 -23.38 -9.21
N GLU A 193 -1.40 -22.32 -9.72
CA GLU A 193 0.05 -22.22 -9.72
C GLU A 193 0.54 -21.57 -8.41
N GLN A 194 1.17 -22.38 -7.56
CA GLN A 194 1.59 -22.00 -6.20
C GLN A 194 2.84 -21.14 -6.17
N THR A 195 3.71 -21.28 -7.16
CA THR A 195 5.03 -20.62 -7.22
C THR A 195 5.02 -19.33 -8.01
N SER A 196 3.91 -19.02 -8.69
CA SER A 196 3.79 -17.83 -9.52
C SER A 196 3.89 -16.56 -8.69
N LYS A 197 4.93 -15.77 -8.93
CA LYS A 197 5.12 -14.41 -8.41
C LYS A 197 4.95 -13.39 -9.51
N THR A 198 4.19 -12.34 -9.24
CA THR A 198 4.08 -11.17 -10.11
C THR A 198 4.92 -10.05 -9.53
N THR A 199 5.80 -9.46 -10.36
CA THR A 199 6.58 -8.28 -9.97
C THR A 199 6.22 -7.12 -10.88
N THR A 200 5.87 -5.99 -10.29
CA THR A 200 5.58 -4.72 -10.97
C THR A 200 6.48 -3.62 -10.43
N MET A 201 6.74 -2.62 -11.25
CA MET A 201 7.59 -1.50 -10.88
C MET A 201 7.01 -0.19 -11.41
N ALA A 202 6.80 0.77 -10.52
CA ALA A 202 6.47 2.15 -10.84
C ALA A 202 7.70 3.02 -10.66
N ILE A 203 8.05 3.84 -11.65
CA ILE A 203 9.26 4.68 -11.67
C ILE A 203 8.86 6.12 -11.96
N ARG A 204 9.42 7.08 -11.19
CA ARG A 204 9.16 8.51 -11.31
C ARG A 204 10.42 9.34 -11.10
N GLY A 205 10.42 10.53 -11.71
CA GLY A 205 11.50 11.51 -11.55
C GLY A 205 12.83 10.99 -12.01
N CYS A 206 13.93 11.35 -11.35
CA CYS A 206 15.29 11.05 -11.78
C CYS A 206 15.56 9.55 -12.01
N PHE A 207 14.88 8.65 -11.33
CA PHE A 207 15.02 7.20 -11.59
C PHE A 207 14.56 6.79 -13.00
N ALA A 208 13.76 7.60 -13.70
CA ALA A 208 13.37 7.33 -15.08
C ALA A 208 14.53 7.54 -16.05
N ASP A 209 15.34 8.58 -15.80
CA ASP A 209 16.39 9.03 -16.72
C ASP A 209 17.79 8.53 -16.29
N ASP A 210 18.04 8.44 -14.99
CA ASP A 210 19.31 8.01 -14.42
C ASP A 210 19.33 6.48 -14.19
N VAL A 211 20.00 5.77 -15.07
CA VAL A 211 20.13 4.30 -15.02
C VAL A 211 20.97 3.86 -13.82
N GLU A 212 22.02 4.60 -13.46
CA GLU A 212 22.91 4.25 -12.36
C GLU A 212 22.19 4.34 -11.02
N ALA A 213 21.51 5.45 -10.75
CA ALA A 213 20.70 5.62 -9.54
C ALA A 213 19.59 4.56 -9.46
N ARG A 214 18.94 4.24 -10.59
CA ARG A 214 17.92 3.19 -10.64
C ARG A 214 18.50 1.81 -10.29
N MET A 215 19.66 1.45 -10.83
CA MET A 215 20.30 0.16 -10.54
C MET A 215 20.81 0.07 -9.10
N GLU A 216 21.30 1.17 -8.54
CA GLU A 216 21.66 1.25 -7.13
C GLU A 216 20.44 1.00 -6.23
N ALA A 217 19.32 1.67 -6.49
CA ALA A 217 18.09 1.46 -5.76
C ALA A 217 17.59 0.01 -5.82
N ILE A 218 17.66 -0.63 -7.01
CA ILE A 218 17.32 -2.06 -7.18
C ILE A 218 18.24 -2.93 -6.33
N SER A 219 19.54 -2.69 -6.35
CA SER A 219 20.50 -3.43 -5.54
C SER A 219 20.22 -3.31 -4.04
N MET A 220 19.84 -2.12 -3.56
CA MET A 220 19.44 -1.90 -2.17
C MET A 220 18.14 -2.65 -1.82
N MET A 221 17.14 -2.63 -2.71
CA MET A 221 15.88 -3.39 -2.54
C MET A 221 16.15 -4.89 -2.44
N ASP A 222 17.08 -5.41 -3.27
CA ASP A 222 17.44 -6.84 -3.26
C ASP A 222 18.13 -7.24 -1.95
N LYS A 223 19.03 -6.42 -1.44
CA LYS A 223 19.69 -6.66 -0.13
C LYS A 223 18.69 -6.67 1.03
N ASN A 224 17.67 -5.83 1.00
CA ASN A 224 16.61 -5.81 2.00
C ASN A 224 15.69 -7.05 1.93
N GLY A 225 15.73 -7.81 0.85
CA GLY A 225 14.95 -9.02 0.62
C GLY A 225 15.62 -10.33 1.00
N LEU A 226 16.88 -10.29 1.46
CA LEU A 226 17.70 -11.48 1.73
C LEU A 226 17.58 -12.04 3.16
N ASN A 227 16.52 -11.70 3.91
CA ASN A 227 16.23 -12.28 5.23
C ASN A 227 15.07 -13.28 5.16
#